data_6dac2de083bf5bff4b0806c9ce0bcbad
#
_entry.id   6dac2de083bf5bff4b0806c9ce0bcbad
#
_cell.length_a   1.000
_cell.length_b   1.000
_cell.length_c   1.000
_cell.angle_alpha   90.00
_cell.angle_beta   90.00
_cell.angle_gamma   90.00
#
_symmetry.space_group_name_H-M   'P 1'
#
loop_
_entity.id
_entity.type
_entity.pdbx_description
1 polymer ?
#
loop_
_entity_poly.entity_id
_entity_poly.type
_entity_poly.pdbx_seq_one_letter_code
_entity_poly.pdbx_strand_id
1 'polypeptide(L)'
;ECIDACAGRMKRLHKRGLIGYFFGRVDRDVKQTARPRVIGLAVAFAVIAALFIHQIYVRVPVDFLVIRDESRPYHQTGFKGDMLNTYSLFVENRSLEPEEYLLGLSGVEDAELVIPRNPFTLPPNAMVKFTIYVFARRSSLRERITRLQFTLKSTRSSEIRITREAPFLY
;
A
#
# COMPACT_ATOMS: atom_id res chain seq x y z
N GLU A 1 9.35 41.40 -17.98
CA GLU A 1 9.18 42.85 -18.19
C GLU A 1 10.13 43.43 -19.27
N CYS A 2 11.48 43.24 -19.23
CA CYS A 2 12.38 43.78 -20.26
C CYS A 2 12.15 43.18 -21.67
N ILE A 3 11.80 41.91 -21.75
CA ILE A 3 11.52 41.21 -23.04
C ILE A 3 10.26 41.77 -23.67
N ASP A 4 9.19 41.95 -22.88
CA ASP A 4 7.89 42.42 -23.36
C ASP A 4 7.95 43.87 -23.84
N ALA A 5 8.65 44.74 -23.09
CA ALA A 5 8.87 46.14 -23.48
C ALA A 5 9.67 46.26 -24.79
N CYS A 6 10.72 45.45 -24.97
CA CYS A 6 11.53 45.42 -26.17
C CYS A 6 10.75 44.82 -27.36
N ALA A 7 9.97 43.74 -27.15
CA ALA A 7 9.21 43.10 -28.20
C ALA A 7 8.13 44.01 -28.77
N GLY A 8 7.42 44.80 -27.95
CA GLY A 8 6.39 45.75 -28.37
C GLY A 8 6.96 46.87 -29.30
N ARG A 9 8.15 47.36 -29.00
CA ARG A 9 8.80 48.42 -29.78
C ARG A 9 9.40 47.89 -31.09
N MET A 10 10.00 46.69 -31.06
CA MET A 10 10.59 46.05 -32.24
C MET A 10 9.54 45.56 -33.24
N LYS A 11 8.36 45.13 -32.75
CA LYS A 11 7.23 44.73 -33.59
C LYS A 11 6.78 45.88 -34.50
N ARG A 12 6.78 47.12 -34.02
CA ARG A 12 6.45 48.33 -34.83
C ARG A 12 7.47 48.60 -35.91
N LEU A 13 8.72 48.18 -35.73
CA LEU A 13 9.80 48.32 -36.67
C LEU A 13 10.00 47.11 -37.60
N HIS A 14 9.08 46.12 -37.53
CA HIS A 14 9.16 44.85 -38.27
C HIS A 14 10.51 44.11 -38.03
N LYS A 15 11.12 44.31 -36.88
CA LYS A 15 12.38 43.66 -36.48
C LYS A 15 12.15 42.69 -35.33
N ARG A 16 13.01 41.66 -35.23
CA ARG A 16 12.99 40.74 -34.08
C ARG A 16 13.48 41.45 -32.83
N GLY A 17 12.92 41.10 -31.66
CA GLY A 17 13.36 41.62 -30.37
C GLY A 17 14.86 41.34 -30.14
N LEU A 18 15.54 42.32 -29.51
CA LEU A 18 16.98 42.21 -29.21
C LEU A 18 17.28 41.24 -28.09
N ILE A 19 16.28 40.94 -27.24
CA ILE A 19 16.39 40.05 -26.10
C ILE A 19 15.47 38.88 -26.32
N GLY A 20 16.00 37.67 -26.22
CA GLY A 20 15.24 36.43 -26.33
C GLY A 20 15.91 35.30 -25.56
N TYR A 21 15.15 34.27 -25.24
CA TYR A 21 15.69 33.06 -24.65
C TYR A 21 16.24 32.13 -25.73
N PHE A 22 17.53 31.81 -25.63
CA PHE A 22 18.21 30.93 -26.57
C PHE A 22 18.76 29.71 -25.82
N PHE A 23 18.50 28.52 -26.32
CA PHE A 23 19.12 27.31 -25.85
C PHE A 23 20.40 27.00 -26.64
N GLY A 24 21.56 27.43 -26.10
CA GLY A 24 22.88 27.18 -26.69
C GLY A 24 23.43 28.38 -27.46
N ARG A 25 24.40 28.13 -28.38
CA ARG A 25 25.09 29.16 -29.15
C ARG A 25 24.13 29.81 -30.14
N VAL A 26 24.11 31.13 -30.18
CA VAL A 26 23.28 31.91 -31.10
C VAL A 26 23.94 31.84 -32.49
N ASP A 27 23.65 30.80 -33.24
CA ASP A 27 23.92 30.77 -34.68
C ASP A 27 22.62 31.11 -35.43
N ARG A 28 22.73 32.01 -36.40
CA ARG A 28 21.58 32.67 -37.05
C ARG A 28 20.60 31.71 -37.78
N ASP A 29 20.99 30.47 -38.03
CA ASP A 29 20.24 29.53 -38.88
C ASP A 29 19.84 28.22 -38.20
N VAL A 30 19.94 28.10 -36.88
CA VAL A 30 19.51 26.88 -36.22
C VAL A 30 17.99 26.87 -36.08
N LYS A 31 17.29 26.18 -37.00
CA LYS A 31 15.93 25.71 -36.75
C LYS A 31 15.89 25.09 -35.37
N GLN A 32 14.93 25.50 -34.53
CA GLN A 32 14.69 24.89 -33.20
C GLN A 32 14.30 23.43 -33.37
N THR A 33 15.24 22.62 -33.75
CA THR A 33 15.06 21.16 -33.76
C THR A 33 15.24 20.69 -32.33
N ALA A 34 14.23 20.08 -31.78
CA ALA A 34 14.29 19.53 -30.43
C ALA A 34 15.53 18.63 -30.32
N ARG A 35 16.46 19.02 -29.44
CA ARG A 35 17.73 18.32 -29.30
C ARG A 35 17.45 16.89 -28.81
N PRO A 36 18.07 15.85 -29.37
CA PRO A 36 17.79 14.46 -29.01
C PRO A 36 17.98 14.21 -27.51
N ARG A 37 18.89 14.94 -26.85
CA ARG A 37 19.09 14.87 -25.39
C ARG A 37 17.87 15.38 -24.60
N VAL A 38 17.20 16.44 -25.05
CA VAL A 38 15.99 16.99 -24.41
C VAL A 38 14.81 16.04 -24.60
N ILE A 39 14.68 15.46 -25.79
CA ILE A 39 13.67 14.45 -26.07
C ILE A 39 13.91 13.21 -25.19
N GLY A 40 15.14 12.72 -25.10
CA GLY A 40 15.49 11.57 -24.24
C GLY A 40 15.14 11.84 -22.77
N LEU A 41 15.45 13.03 -22.25
CA LEU A 41 15.12 13.42 -20.88
C LEU A 41 13.59 13.51 -20.67
N ALA A 42 12.86 14.08 -21.63
CA ALA A 42 11.40 14.18 -21.56
C ALA A 42 10.72 12.80 -21.58
N VAL A 43 11.23 11.88 -22.41
CA VAL A 43 10.74 10.48 -22.45
C VAL A 43 11.03 9.78 -21.12
N ALA A 44 12.25 9.92 -20.59
CA ALA A 44 12.58 9.32 -19.29
C ALA A 44 11.68 9.85 -18.18
N PHE A 45 11.44 11.16 -18.14
CA PHE A 45 10.52 11.76 -17.17
C PHE A 45 9.08 11.23 -17.34
N ALA A 46 8.59 11.11 -18.57
CA ALA A 46 7.27 10.58 -18.84
C ALA A 46 7.11 9.12 -18.38
N VAL A 47 8.14 8.29 -18.59
CA VAL A 47 8.14 6.90 -18.10
C VAL A 47 8.10 6.85 -16.58
N ILE A 48 8.92 7.64 -15.90
CA ILE A 48 8.93 7.69 -14.43
C ILE A 48 7.57 8.17 -13.90
N ALA A 49 6.99 9.20 -14.50
CA ALA A 49 5.67 9.71 -14.13
C ALA A 49 4.57 8.65 -14.34
N ALA A 50 4.60 7.92 -15.45
CA ALA A 50 3.66 6.84 -15.72
C ALA A 50 3.77 5.70 -14.70
N LEU A 51 4.99 5.29 -14.33
CA LEU A 51 5.23 4.28 -13.30
C LEU A 51 4.73 4.77 -11.93
N PHE A 52 4.96 6.03 -11.59
CA PHE A 52 4.48 6.60 -10.33
C PHE A 52 2.95 6.63 -10.26
N ILE A 53 2.29 7.05 -11.33
CA ILE A 53 0.83 7.04 -11.44
C ILE A 53 0.29 5.60 -11.32
N HIS A 54 0.92 4.64 -12.01
CA HIS A 54 0.55 3.23 -11.90
C HIS A 54 0.62 2.72 -10.45
N GLN A 55 1.67 3.06 -9.70
CA GLN A 55 1.82 2.66 -8.30
C GLN A 55 0.73 3.26 -7.39
N ILE A 56 0.24 4.46 -7.69
CA ILE A 56 -0.88 5.07 -6.94
C ILE A 56 -2.17 4.26 -7.15
N TYR A 57 -2.45 3.83 -8.39
CA TYR A 57 -3.67 3.07 -8.71
C TYR A 57 -3.65 1.63 -8.18
N VAL A 58 -2.47 1.00 -8.11
CA VAL A 58 -2.33 -0.39 -7.63
C VAL A 58 -2.25 -0.48 -6.10
N ARG A 59 -2.18 0.65 -5.40
CA ARG A 59 -2.03 0.67 -3.94
C ARG A 59 -3.24 0.02 -3.25
N VAL A 60 -2.97 -1.02 -2.44
CA VAL A 60 -3.99 -1.64 -1.59
C VAL A 60 -4.34 -0.68 -0.45
N PRO A 61 -5.62 -0.30 -0.27
CA PRO A 61 -6.04 0.71 0.68
C PRO A 61 -6.16 0.20 2.12
N VAL A 62 -5.55 -0.93 2.45
CA VAL A 62 -5.54 -1.48 3.81
C VAL A 62 -4.19 -2.08 4.15
N ASP A 63 -3.71 -1.82 5.36
CA ASP A 63 -2.56 -2.52 5.93
C ASP A 63 -3.02 -3.50 6.99
N PHE A 64 -2.45 -4.71 6.94
CA PHE A 64 -2.86 -5.83 7.77
C PHE A 64 -1.62 -6.59 8.27
N LEU A 65 -1.43 -6.62 9.58
CA LEU A 65 -0.31 -7.27 10.22
C LEU A 65 -0.80 -8.15 11.38
N VAL A 66 -0.27 -9.35 11.46
CA VAL A 66 -0.52 -10.31 12.55
C VAL A 66 0.81 -10.65 13.21
N ILE A 67 0.91 -10.41 14.51
CA ILE A 67 2.10 -10.71 15.29
C ILE A 67 1.70 -11.64 16.42
N ARG A 68 2.40 -12.75 16.57
CA ARG A 68 2.22 -13.65 17.71
C ARG A 68 2.76 -12.96 18.98
N ASP A 69 2.02 -13.05 20.07
CA ASP A 69 2.48 -12.57 21.38
C ASP A 69 3.47 -13.59 21.97
N GLU A 70 4.75 -13.21 22.02
CA GLU A 70 5.82 -14.04 22.55
C GLU A 70 5.89 -14.01 24.08
N SER A 71 5.29 -13.02 24.71
CA SER A 71 5.27 -12.87 26.18
C SER A 71 4.38 -13.91 26.86
N ARG A 72 3.49 -14.51 26.09
CA ARG A 72 2.60 -15.58 26.55
C ARG A 72 2.83 -16.83 25.69
N PRO A 73 3.74 -17.73 26.11
CA PRO A 73 3.87 -19.03 25.47
C PRO A 73 2.51 -19.72 25.53
N TYR A 74 2.28 -20.63 24.59
CA TYR A 74 1.03 -21.40 24.51
C TYR A 74 0.53 -21.84 25.89
N HIS A 75 -0.76 -21.66 26.14
CA HIS A 75 -1.43 -22.22 27.31
C HIS A 75 -2.19 -23.47 26.93
N GLN A 76 -1.92 -24.53 27.66
CA GLN A 76 -2.79 -25.69 27.61
C GLN A 76 -4.04 -25.38 28.46
N THR A 77 -5.17 -25.16 27.82
CA THR A 77 -6.44 -24.98 28.53
C THR A 77 -6.85 -26.33 29.07
N GLY A 78 -7.16 -26.39 30.38
CA GLY A 78 -7.45 -27.62 31.09
C GLY A 78 -8.69 -28.39 30.62
N PHE A 79 -9.48 -27.86 29.68
CA PHE A 79 -10.59 -28.53 29.01
C PHE A 79 -10.12 -29.11 27.67
N LYS A 80 -10.10 -30.45 27.59
CA LYS A 80 -9.84 -31.24 26.36
C LYS A 80 -8.44 -31.18 25.74
N GLY A 81 -7.42 -30.64 26.41
CA GLY A 81 -6.07 -30.59 25.85
C GLY A 81 -5.91 -29.63 24.67
N ASP A 82 -6.77 -28.63 24.58
CA ASP A 82 -6.69 -27.61 23.55
C ASP A 82 -5.52 -26.66 23.78
N MET A 83 -4.84 -26.27 22.70
CA MET A 83 -3.73 -25.35 22.71
C MET A 83 -4.22 -23.95 22.35
N LEU A 84 -3.81 -22.94 23.12
CA LEU A 84 -4.15 -21.55 22.92
C LEU A 84 -2.91 -20.76 22.54
N ASN A 85 -2.98 -20.04 21.43
CA ASN A 85 -2.01 -18.98 21.07
C ASN A 85 -2.70 -17.63 20.99
N THR A 86 -1.97 -16.61 21.42
CA THR A 86 -2.43 -15.22 21.43
C THR A 86 -1.70 -14.45 20.32
N TYR A 87 -2.46 -13.64 19.60
CA TYR A 87 -1.92 -12.80 18.53
C TYR A 87 -2.39 -11.35 18.72
N SER A 88 -1.53 -10.42 18.35
CA SER A 88 -1.87 -9.00 18.16
C SER A 88 -2.13 -8.76 16.68
N LEU A 89 -3.34 -8.34 16.37
CA LEU A 89 -3.79 -7.99 15.04
C LEU A 89 -3.78 -6.48 14.89
N PHE A 90 -3.11 -5.96 13.87
CA PHE A 90 -3.11 -4.55 13.51
C PHE A 90 -3.77 -4.41 12.15
N VAL A 91 -4.79 -3.59 12.07
CA VAL A 91 -5.47 -3.25 10.81
C VAL A 91 -5.56 -1.75 10.70
N GLU A 92 -5.07 -1.21 9.59
CA GLU A 92 -5.14 0.20 9.26
C GLU A 92 -5.95 0.37 7.97
N ASN A 93 -7.02 1.14 8.05
CA ASN A 93 -7.78 1.54 6.87
C ASN A 93 -7.11 2.79 6.26
N ARG A 94 -6.46 2.65 5.11
CA ARG A 94 -5.81 3.75 4.35
C ARG A 94 -6.70 4.32 3.26
N SER A 95 -7.97 3.93 3.23
CA SER A 95 -8.95 4.50 2.31
C SER A 95 -9.53 5.80 2.86
N LEU A 96 -10.24 6.54 2.01
CA LEU A 96 -10.93 7.78 2.36
C LEU A 96 -12.36 7.53 2.88
N GLU A 97 -12.80 6.27 2.86
CA GLU A 97 -14.13 5.85 3.28
C GLU A 97 -14.08 4.85 4.43
N PRO A 98 -15.14 4.79 5.26
CA PRO A 98 -15.24 3.75 6.28
C PRO A 98 -15.43 2.38 5.61
N GLU A 99 -14.63 1.42 6.02
CA GLU A 99 -14.65 0.06 5.48
C GLU A 99 -14.94 -0.98 6.56
N GLU A 100 -15.70 -2.00 6.18
CA GLU A 100 -16.01 -3.13 7.05
C GLU A 100 -15.18 -4.34 6.63
N TYR A 101 -14.53 -4.95 7.61
CA TYR A 101 -13.62 -6.08 7.41
C TYR A 101 -14.09 -7.33 8.12
N LEU A 102 -13.92 -8.45 7.45
CA LEU A 102 -14.12 -9.79 8.00
C LEU A 102 -12.78 -10.51 8.09
N LEU A 103 -12.44 -10.99 9.29
CA LEU A 103 -11.26 -11.82 9.52
C LEU A 103 -11.62 -13.29 9.47
N GLY A 104 -10.93 -14.05 8.62
CA GLY A 104 -11.00 -15.49 8.51
C GLY A 104 -9.70 -16.16 8.93
N LEU A 105 -9.80 -17.39 9.42
CA LEU A 105 -8.68 -18.24 9.78
C LEU A 105 -8.70 -19.50 8.92
N SER A 106 -7.51 -19.97 8.50
CA SER A 106 -7.32 -21.25 7.82
C SER A 106 -5.93 -21.81 8.11
N GLY A 107 -5.70 -23.07 7.74
CA GLY A 107 -4.40 -23.75 7.90
C GLY A 107 -4.38 -24.87 8.92
N VAL A 108 -5.33 -24.94 9.84
CA VAL A 108 -5.50 -26.05 10.79
C VAL A 108 -6.98 -26.44 10.84
N GLU A 109 -7.25 -27.73 10.74
CA GLU A 109 -8.59 -28.27 10.93
C GLU A 109 -9.02 -28.08 12.38
N ASP A 110 -10.30 -27.72 12.61
CA ASP A 110 -10.87 -27.46 13.93
C ASP A 110 -10.21 -26.31 14.73
N ALA A 111 -9.49 -25.40 14.06
CA ALA A 111 -9.00 -24.20 14.72
C ALA A 111 -10.12 -23.16 14.87
N GLU A 112 -10.32 -22.71 16.11
CA GLU A 112 -11.33 -21.70 16.45
C GLU A 112 -10.66 -20.35 16.68
N LEU A 113 -11.17 -19.31 15.99
CA LEU A 113 -10.74 -17.94 16.14
C LEU A 113 -11.68 -17.17 17.06
N VAL A 114 -11.15 -16.66 18.14
CA VAL A 114 -11.89 -15.77 19.05
C VAL A 114 -11.37 -14.35 18.91
N ILE A 115 -12.25 -13.47 18.47
CA ILE A 115 -12.01 -12.04 18.26
C ILE A 115 -13.18 -11.25 18.86
N PRO A 116 -12.94 -10.08 19.49
CA PRO A 116 -13.98 -9.32 20.18
C PRO A 116 -15.15 -8.89 19.28
N ARG A 117 -14.87 -8.59 18.02
CA ARG A 117 -15.88 -8.25 17.02
C ARG A 117 -15.43 -8.72 15.63
N ASN A 118 -16.31 -9.43 14.94
CA ASN A 118 -16.10 -9.89 13.58
C ASN A 118 -17.48 -10.07 12.88
N PRO A 119 -17.83 -9.27 11.86
CA PRO A 119 -17.03 -8.23 11.23
C PRO A 119 -16.82 -6.97 12.08
N PHE A 120 -15.85 -6.11 11.69
CA PHE A 120 -15.57 -4.84 12.34
C PHE A 120 -15.39 -3.72 11.31
N THR A 121 -15.87 -2.52 11.66
CA THR A 121 -15.79 -1.34 10.79
C THR A 121 -14.68 -0.42 11.27
N LEU A 122 -13.86 0.08 10.33
CA LEU A 122 -12.83 1.08 10.58
C LEU A 122 -13.15 2.38 9.85
N PRO A 123 -13.10 3.53 10.54
CA PRO A 123 -13.17 4.84 9.91
C PRO A 123 -12.01 5.06 8.92
N PRO A 124 -12.11 6.07 8.03
CA PRO A 124 -11.01 6.48 7.17
C PRO A 124 -9.75 6.80 7.96
N ASN A 125 -8.60 6.35 7.48
CA ASN A 125 -7.28 6.59 8.07
C ASN A 125 -7.16 6.16 9.56
N ALA A 126 -8.01 5.25 10.01
CA ALA A 126 -7.97 4.73 11.37
C ALA A 126 -7.20 3.41 11.44
N MET A 127 -6.45 3.26 12.53
CA MET A 127 -5.77 2.02 12.89
C MET A 127 -6.38 1.45 14.17
N VAL A 128 -6.57 0.14 14.19
CA VAL A 128 -7.03 -0.59 15.37
C VAL A 128 -6.08 -1.73 15.68
N LYS A 129 -5.89 -1.98 16.97
CA LYS A 129 -5.20 -3.15 17.49
C LYS A 129 -6.20 -4.03 18.23
N PHE A 130 -6.30 -5.29 17.82
CA PHE A 130 -7.06 -6.33 18.54
C PHE A 130 -6.12 -7.37 19.11
N THR A 131 -6.44 -7.86 20.29
CA THR A 131 -5.90 -9.13 20.77
C THR A 131 -6.86 -10.23 20.36
N ILE A 132 -6.36 -11.22 19.65
CA ILE A 132 -7.13 -12.38 19.18
C ILE A 132 -6.55 -13.64 19.75
N TYR A 133 -7.42 -14.62 19.93
CA TYR A 133 -7.07 -15.93 20.49
C TYR A 133 -7.38 -16.99 19.47
N VAL A 134 -6.47 -17.93 19.29
CA VAL A 134 -6.68 -19.08 18.43
C VAL A 134 -6.55 -20.35 19.26
N PHE A 135 -7.62 -21.13 19.27
CA PHE A 135 -7.67 -22.44 19.89
C PHE A 135 -7.51 -23.50 18.82
N ALA A 136 -6.69 -24.52 19.07
CA ALA A 136 -6.57 -25.67 18.21
C ALA A 136 -6.44 -26.94 19.06
N ARG A 137 -7.06 -28.01 18.61
CA ARG A 137 -6.92 -29.31 19.28
C ARG A 137 -5.54 -29.88 19.03
N ARG A 138 -4.91 -30.40 20.06
CA ARG A 138 -3.61 -31.06 19.93
C ARG A 138 -3.59 -32.18 18.91
N SER A 139 -4.70 -32.91 18.76
CA SER A 139 -4.86 -33.98 17.78
C SER A 139 -4.81 -33.54 16.32
N SER A 140 -5.17 -32.26 16.05
CA SER A 140 -5.15 -31.65 14.71
C SER A 140 -3.80 -31.05 14.35
N LEU A 141 -2.85 -31.02 15.29
CA LEU A 141 -1.53 -30.44 15.11
C LEU A 141 -0.51 -31.57 14.82
N ARG A 142 0.08 -31.54 13.61
CA ARG A 142 1.04 -32.56 13.17
C ARG A 142 2.48 -32.23 13.55
N GLU A 143 2.81 -30.94 13.65
CA GLU A 143 4.15 -30.42 13.87
C GLU A 143 4.14 -29.38 14.99
N ARG A 144 5.25 -29.25 15.74
CA ARG A 144 5.39 -28.25 16.81
C ARG A 144 5.15 -26.82 16.36
N ILE A 145 5.36 -26.54 15.09
CA ILE A 145 5.14 -25.25 14.47
C ILE A 145 4.25 -25.46 13.26
N THR A 146 3.02 -25.02 13.35
CA THR A 146 2.07 -25.05 12.23
C THR A 146 1.80 -23.63 11.76
N ARG A 147 1.73 -23.41 10.44
CA ARG A 147 1.44 -22.08 9.89
C ARG A 147 -0.07 -21.88 9.79
N LEU A 148 -0.55 -20.85 10.46
CA LEU A 148 -1.90 -20.35 10.30
C LEU A 148 -1.94 -19.27 9.25
N GLN A 149 -3.02 -19.22 8.48
CA GLN A 149 -3.29 -18.19 7.52
C GLN A 149 -4.47 -17.32 7.97
N PHE A 150 -4.20 -16.08 8.25
CA PHE A 150 -5.20 -15.08 8.57
C PHE A 150 -5.57 -14.33 7.30
N THR A 151 -6.83 -14.35 6.91
CA THR A 151 -7.33 -13.68 5.72
C THR A 151 -8.28 -12.56 6.11
N LEU A 152 -7.90 -11.34 5.79
CA LEU A 152 -8.74 -10.15 5.92
C LEU A 152 -9.45 -9.90 4.59
N LYS A 153 -10.78 -9.76 4.62
CA LYS A 153 -11.61 -9.45 3.46
C LYS A 153 -12.42 -8.20 3.75
N SER A 154 -12.56 -7.29 2.77
CA SER A 154 -13.57 -6.25 2.84
C SER A 154 -14.94 -6.86 2.51
N THR A 155 -15.99 -6.42 3.21
CA THR A 155 -17.37 -6.79 2.90
C THR A 155 -17.97 -5.92 1.80
N ARG A 156 -17.43 -4.71 1.60
CA ARG A 156 -17.87 -3.77 0.55
C ARG A 156 -17.16 -3.99 -0.77
N SER A 157 -15.84 -4.20 -0.73
CA SER A 157 -15.02 -4.39 -1.92
C SER A 157 -14.54 -5.83 -2.01
N SER A 158 -15.05 -6.58 -2.99
CA SER A 158 -14.64 -7.97 -3.22
C SER A 158 -13.17 -8.13 -3.62
N GLU A 159 -12.53 -7.04 -4.05
CA GLU A 159 -11.13 -7.03 -4.47
C GLU A 159 -10.13 -7.00 -3.31
N ILE A 160 -10.55 -6.48 -2.12
CA ILE A 160 -9.67 -6.41 -0.97
C ILE A 160 -9.68 -7.73 -0.23
N ARG A 161 -8.66 -8.53 -0.50
CA ARG A 161 -8.38 -9.77 0.21
C ARG A 161 -6.88 -9.89 0.48
N ILE A 162 -6.50 -9.83 1.76
CA ILE A 162 -5.10 -9.94 2.18
C ILE A 162 -4.96 -11.14 3.10
N THR A 163 -3.95 -11.96 2.83
CA THR A 163 -3.60 -13.10 3.67
C THR A 163 -2.24 -12.87 4.32
N ARG A 164 -2.13 -13.17 5.61
CA ARG A 164 -0.89 -13.15 6.38
C ARG A 164 -0.73 -14.48 7.10
N GLU A 165 0.51 -14.95 7.15
CA GLU A 165 0.85 -16.17 7.87
C GLU A 165 1.43 -15.83 9.23
N ALA A 166 1.06 -16.63 10.23
CA ALA A 166 1.68 -16.57 11.55
C ALA A 166 1.87 -17.99 12.10
N PRO A 167 2.96 -18.23 12.87
CA PRO A 167 3.23 -19.54 13.44
C PRO A 167 2.30 -19.82 14.63
N PHE A 168 1.74 -21.02 14.67
CA PHE A 168 1.07 -21.61 15.82
C PHE A 168 2.03 -22.58 16.49
N LEU A 169 2.26 -22.41 17.78
CA LEU A 169 3.18 -23.23 18.58
C LEU A 169 2.41 -24.07 19.60
N TYR A 170 2.90 -25.28 19.84
CA TYR A 170 2.39 -26.16 20.90
C TYR A 170 3.48 -27.03 21.54
#